data_671ade042e51a583790c62f2da08e476
#
_entry.id   671ade042e51a583790c62f2da08e476
#
_cell.length_a   1.000
_cell.length_b   1.000
_cell.length_c   1.000
_cell.angle_alpha   90.00
_cell.angle_beta   90.00
_cell.angle_gamma   90.00
#
_symmetry.space_group_name_H-M   'P 1'
#
loop_
_entity.id
_entity.type
_entity.pdbx_description
1 polymer ?
#
loop_
_entity_poly.entity_id
_entity_poly.type
_entity_poly.pdbx_seq_one_letter_code
_entity_poly.pdbx_strand_id
1 'polypeptide(L)'
;MEDFHRIKRLPPYVFAEVNALKAKARAAGADIVDLGMGNPDMQTPQHIVDKLVETVSKPRVHRYSASKGIPGLRKAQAAYYSRRFGVKLDPEAQIVATLGSKEGFANMAQAITAPGDMILTPNPTYPIHEFGFIISGASVRHLPASNGEEFLAAVSRACRHTVPKPIAMVLNYPSNPTAMTADLDFYCEAVQLAQREGLIILSDLAYAEIYFDGNPPPSILQVPGAIDIAVEFTSLSKTYSMPGWRMGFAVGNERLIAALARVKSYLDYGAFTPVQVAAAAALNGPQDCVDEIRAVYQSRRDTLIDSFARAGWEIPSPPATMFAWAPVPPQFEDLGSIGFSKLLIEKADLAVAPGLGFGEHGEGFVRIALVENEHRIRQAARNVRRFLSRAPETLHNVVSVNKQSTVQ
;
A
#
# COMPACT_ATOMS: atom_id res chain seq x y z
N MET A 1 31.96 -3.86 -11.93
CA MET A 1 30.98 -4.82 -12.49
C MET A 1 29.83 -4.00 -13.03
N GLU A 2 29.48 -4.11 -14.31
CA GLU A 2 28.31 -3.40 -14.83
C GLU A 2 27.03 -3.98 -14.23
N ASP A 3 26.11 -3.08 -13.79
CA ASP A 3 24.82 -3.50 -13.29
C ASP A 3 23.98 -4.15 -14.40
N PHE A 4 23.20 -5.15 -14.02
CA PHE A 4 22.26 -5.80 -14.93
C PHE A 4 21.18 -4.84 -15.41
N HIS A 5 20.74 -4.96 -16.67
CA HIS A 5 19.81 -4.04 -17.33
C HIS A 5 18.57 -3.71 -16.50
N ARG A 6 17.93 -4.74 -15.90
CA ARG A 6 16.73 -4.53 -15.07
C ARG A 6 17.04 -3.78 -13.77
N ILE A 7 18.23 -4.00 -13.18
CA ILE A 7 18.65 -3.35 -11.94
C ILE A 7 18.94 -1.86 -12.19
N LYS A 8 19.54 -1.50 -13.35
CA LYS A 8 19.78 -0.10 -13.73
C LYS A 8 18.48 0.74 -13.83
N ARG A 9 17.33 0.08 -14.06
CA ARG A 9 16.01 0.75 -14.13
C ARG A 9 15.34 0.96 -12.78
N LEU A 10 15.89 0.37 -11.71
CA LEU A 10 15.36 0.52 -10.35
C LEU A 10 16.17 1.63 -9.65
N PRO A 11 15.51 2.66 -9.11
CA PRO A 11 16.21 3.68 -8.33
C PRO A 11 16.78 3.05 -7.05
N PRO A 12 17.80 3.65 -6.45
CA PRO A 12 18.21 3.30 -5.10
C PRO A 12 17.01 3.32 -4.16
N TYR A 13 16.96 2.35 -3.26
CA TYR A 13 15.83 2.27 -2.32
C TYR A 13 15.85 3.48 -1.38
N VAL A 14 14.95 4.44 -1.64
CA VAL A 14 14.90 5.75 -0.96
C VAL A 14 14.88 5.62 0.58
N PHE A 15 14.23 4.58 1.08
CA PHE A 15 14.16 4.34 2.52
C PHE A 15 15.47 3.79 3.13
N ALA A 16 16.46 3.38 2.32
CA ALA A 16 17.69 2.76 2.82
C ALA A 16 18.48 3.73 3.72
N GLU A 17 18.63 4.99 3.31
CA GLU A 17 19.36 6.00 4.08
C GLU A 17 18.66 6.32 5.40
N VAL A 18 17.34 6.51 5.36
CA VAL A 18 16.52 6.76 6.57
C VAL A 18 16.60 5.58 7.52
N ASN A 19 16.54 4.34 7.01
CA ASN A 19 16.67 3.14 7.81
C ASN A 19 18.07 2.98 8.42
N ALA A 20 19.12 3.30 7.68
CA ALA A 20 20.50 3.28 8.18
C ALA A 20 20.70 4.30 9.31
N LEU A 21 20.18 5.53 9.13
CA LEU A 21 20.25 6.56 10.16
C LEU A 21 19.48 6.15 11.42
N LYS A 22 18.27 5.61 11.26
CA LYS A 22 17.47 5.07 12.37
C LYS A 22 18.20 3.95 13.12
N ALA A 23 18.81 3.01 12.40
CA ALA A 23 19.58 1.92 13.02
C ALA A 23 20.78 2.47 13.80
N LYS A 24 21.51 3.45 13.25
CA LYS A 24 22.62 4.13 13.92
C LYS A 24 22.18 4.86 15.19
N ALA A 25 21.06 5.60 15.14
CA ALA A 25 20.53 6.30 16.30
C ALA A 25 20.12 5.33 17.42
N ARG A 26 19.43 4.23 17.08
CA ARG A 26 19.08 3.17 18.05
C ARG A 26 20.32 2.51 18.67
N ALA A 27 21.35 2.24 17.89
CA ALA A 27 22.62 1.69 18.38
C ALA A 27 23.34 2.65 19.33
N ALA A 28 23.13 3.96 19.20
CA ALA A 28 23.62 4.99 20.12
C ALA A 28 22.72 5.20 21.35
N GLY A 29 21.66 4.40 21.52
CA GLY A 29 20.76 4.46 22.68
C GLY A 29 19.57 5.39 22.55
N ALA A 30 19.31 5.96 21.35
CA ALA A 30 18.14 6.82 21.13
C ALA A 30 16.83 6.01 21.15
N ASP A 31 15.82 6.53 21.85
CA ASP A 31 14.46 5.96 21.91
C ASP A 31 13.61 6.43 20.72
N ILE A 32 13.90 5.91 19.54
CA ILE A 32 13.22 6.29 18.31
C ILE A 32 11.79 5.75 18.27
N VAL A 33 10.80 6.62 18.18
CA VAL A 33 9.42 6.27 17.82
C VAL A 33 9.34 6.02 16.33
N ASP A 34 9.01 4.80 15.92
CA ASP A 34 9.06 4.40 14.50
C ASP A 34 7.67 4.43 13.85
N LEU A 35 7.31 5.55 13.27
CA LEU A 35 6.11 5.72 12.46
C LEU A 35 6.39 5.69 10.94
N GLY A 36 7.59 5.22 10.54
CA GLY A 36 7.98 5.13 9.12
C GLY A 36 7.58 3.83 8.44
N MET A 37 7.62 2.71 9.18
CA MET A 37 7.36 1.39 8.62
C MET A 37 5.88 1.01 8.76
N GLY A 38 5.18 0.83 7.66
CA GLY A 38 3.78 0.42 7.63
C GLY A 38 3.56 -1.09 7.85
N ASN A 39 4.04 -1.60 8.97
CA ASN A 39 3.87 -3.01 9.35
C ASN A 39 2.83 -3.10 10.49
N PRO A 40 1.67 -3.77 10.28
CA PRO A 40 0.71 -4.00 11.35
C PRO A 40 1.37 -4.60 12.59
N ASP A 41 1.11 -4.02 13.75
CA ASP A 41 1.73 -4.37 15.03
C ASP A 41 0.80 -5.18 15.95
N MET A 42 -0.51 -5.20 15.64
CA MET A 42 -1.48 -5.97 16.40
C MET A 42 -1.31 -7.48 16.12
N GLN A 43 -1.68 -8.28 17.10
CA GLN A 43 -1.67 -9.73 16.95
C GLN A 43 -2.75 -10.19 15.96
N THR A 44 -2.44 -11.25 15.21
CA THR A 44 -3.45 -11.97 14.43
C THR A 44 -4.52 -12.54 15.37
N PRO A 45 -5.82 -12.41 15.07
CA PRO A 45 -6.90 -12.93 15.91
C PRO A 45 -6.74 -14.41 16.27
N GLN A 46 -6.98 -14.75 17.55
CA GLN A 46 -6.62 -16.05 18.11
C GLN A 46 -7.27 -17.23 17.38
N HIS A 47 -8.54 -17.11 16.96
CA HIS A 47 -9.24 -18.18 16.23
C HIS A 47 -8.57 -18.54 14.88
N ILE A 48 -7.86 -17.57 14.26
CA ILE A 48 -7.09 -17.79 13.03
C ILE A 48 -5.79 -18.54 13.35
N VAL A 49 -5.12 -18.14 14.44
CA VAL A 49 -3.90 -18.81 14.93
C VAL A 49 -4.22 -20.26 15.34
N ASP A 50 -5.32 -20.48 16.08
CA ASP A 50 -5.76 -21.81 16.50
C ASP A 50 -6.03 -22.71 15.29
N LYS A 51 -6.64 -22.15 14.23
CA LYS A 51 -6.89 -22.89 12.99
C LYS A 51 -5.62 -23.27 12.26
N LEU A 52 -4.60 -22.43 12.29
CA LEU A 52 -3.28 -22.75 11.76
C LEU A 52 -2.67 -23.94 12.55
N VAL A 53 -2.65 -23.83 13.90
CA VAL A 53 -2.07 -24.84 14.79
C VAL A 53 -2.79 -26.18 14.62
N GLU A 54 -4.12 -26.18 14.61
CA GLU A 54 -4.94 -27.39 14.34
C GLU A 54 -4.54 -28.03 13.01
N THR A 55 -4.37 -27.20 11.98
CA THR A 55 -4.15 -27.69 10.62
C THR A 55 -2.73 -28.19 10.41
N VAL A 56 -1.71 -27.48 10.93
CA VAL A 56 -0.30 -27.84 10.73
C VAL A 56 0.04 -29.22 11.33
N SER A 57 -0.71 -29.67 12.33
CA SER A 57 -0.55 -30.99 12.96
C SER A 57 -1.00 -32.17 12.08
N LYS A 58 -1.67 -31.89 10.94
CA LYS A 58 -2.21 -32.95 10.07
C LYS A 58 -1.13 -33.42 9.07
N PRO A 59 -0.87 -34.72 8.94
CA PRO A 59 0.29 -35.21 8.16
C PRO A 59 0.23 -34.93 6.65
N ARG A 60 -0.95 -34.71 6.08
CA ARG A 60 -1.13 -34.51 4.63
C ARG A 60 -0.97 -33.08 4.14
N VAL A 61 -0.88 -32.09 5.05
CA VAL A 61 -0.88 -30.66 4.71
C VAL A 61 0.50 -30.11 4.32
N HIS A 62 1.55 -30.91 4.50
CA HIS A 62 2.95 -30.53 4.21
C HIS A 62 3.38 -30.74 2.76
N ARG A 63 2.48 -31.22 1.91
CA ARG A 63 2.71 -31.40 0.48
C ARG A 63 2.62 -30.07 -0.24
N TYR A 64 3.15 -30.00 -1.46
CA TYR A 64 2.90 -28.89 -2.36
C TYR A 64 1.41 -28.64 -2.50
N SER A 65 1.02 -27.37 -2.51
CA SER A 65 -0.35 -26.93 -2.67
C SER A 65 -0.64 -26.58 -4.14
N ALA A 66 -1.74 -25.89 -4.38
CA ALA A 66 -2.10 -25.39 -5.71
C ALA A 66 -1.76 -23.90 -5.82
N SER A 67 -1.07 -23.51 -6.89
CA SER A 67 -0.68 -22.10 -7.15
C SER A 67 -1.88 -21.15 -7.17
N LYS A 68 -3.05 -21.65 -7.62
CA LYS A 68 -4.32 -20.89 -7.63
C LYS A 68 -4.97 -20.75 -6.26
N GLY A 69 -4.49 -21.49 -5.28
CA GLY A 69 -5.12 -21.63 -3.96
C GLY A 69 -6.11 -22.78 -3.86
N ILE A 70 -6.33 -23.30 -2.65
CA ILE A 70 -7.27 -24.40 -2.42
C ILE A 70 -8.72 -23.97 -2.67
N PRO A 71 -9.61 -24.87 -3.14
CA PRO A 71 -11.00 -24.51 -3.47
C PRO A 71 -11.77 -23.87 -2.30
N GLY A 72 -11.57 -24.38 -1.06
CA GLY A 72 -12.20 -23.82 0.14
C GLY A 72 -11.83 -22.35 0.38
N LEU A 73 -10.58 -21.98 0.12
CA LEU A 73 -10.12 -20.59 0.25
C LEU A 73 -10.72 -19.67 -0.81
N ARG A 74 -10.77 -20.11 -2.08
CA ARG A 74 -11.39 -19.33 -3.15
C ARG A 74 -12.89 -19.14 -2.94
N LYS A 75 -13.60 -20.18 -2.45
CA LYS A 75 -15.01 -20.07 -2.04
C LYS A 75 -15.21 -19.08 -0.89
N ALA A 76 -14.31 -19.08 0.11
CA ALA A 76 -14.35 -18.13 1.22
C ALA A 76 -14.17 -16.68 0.73
N GLN A 77 -13.29 -16.45 -0.25
CA GLN A 77 -13.10 -15.13 -0.86
C GLN A 77 -14.33 -14.71 -1.68
N ALA A 78 -14.94 -15.59 -2.44
CA ALA A 78 -16.20 -15.30 -3.14
C ALA A 78 -17.33 -14.93 -2.16
N ALA A 79 -17.43 -15.65 -1.03
CA ALA A 79 -18.40 -15.34 0.02
C ALA A 79 -18.11 -13.97 0.69
N TYR A 80 -16.84 -13.61 0.89
CA TYR A 80 -16.45 -12.29 1.38
C TYR A 80 -16.93 -11.18 0.43
N TYR A 81 -16.66 -11.29 -0.88
CA TYR A 81 -17.12 -10.31 -1.86
C TYR A 81 -18.64 -10.19 -1.93
N SER A 82 -19.33 -11.32 -1.86
CA SER A 82 -20.80 -11.33 -1.82
C SER A 82 -21.36 -10.63 -0.57
N ARG A 83 -20.78 -10.90 0.60
CA ARG A 83 -21.21 -10.31 1.88
C ARG A 83 -20.86 -8.83 1.98
N ARG A 84 -19.65 -8.47 1.59
CA ARG A 84 -19.11 -7.13 1.80
C ARG A 84 -19.50 -6.12 0.73
N PHE A 85 -19.59 -6.55 -0.51
CA PHE A 85 -19.80 -5.68 -1.67
C PHE A 85 -21.04 -6.06 -2.50
N GLY A 86 -21.72 -7.13 -2.20
CA GLY A 86 -22.84 -7.63 -3.02
C GLY A 86 -22.40 -8.22 -4.36
N VAL A 87 -21.08 -8.39 -4.57
CA VAL A 87 -20.52 -8.89 -5.82
C VAL A 87 -20.44 -10.41 -5.82
N LYS A 88 -21.01 -11.04 -6.84
CA LYS A 88 -20.95 -12.49 -7.04
C LYS A 88 -19.79 -12.85 -7.95
N LEU A 89 -18.87 -13.68 -7.46
CA LEU A 89 -17.70 -14.16 -8.18
C LEU A 89 -17.72 -15.67 -8.32
N ASP A 90 -17.33 -16.18 -9.48
CA ASP A 90 -17.03 -17.59 -9.67
C ASP A 90 -15.69 -17.94 -9.01
N PRO A 91 -15.66 -18.77 -7.96
CA PRO A 91 -14.42 -19.14 -7.28
C PRO A 91 -13.46 -19.95 -8.17
N GLU A 92 -13.94 -20.54 -9.27
CA GLU A 92 -13.10 -21.31 -10.19
C GLU A 92 -12.49 -20.44 -11.30
N ALA A 93 -13.22 -19.46 -11.81
CA ALA A 93 -12.80 -18.66 -12.97
C ALA A 93 -12.26 -17.26 -12.57
N GLN A 94 -12.76 -16.68 -11.50
CA GLN A 94 -12.58 -15.25 -11.19
C GLN A 94 -11.76 -14.97 -9.93
N ILE A 95 -11.13 -16.00 -9.31
CA ILE A 95 -10.37 -15.86 -8.06
C ILE A 95 -9.06 -16.63 -8.12
N VAL A 96 -7.96 -15.96 -7.75
CA VAL A 96 -6.65 -16.55 -7.49
C VAL A 96 -6.13 -16.07 -6.14
N ALA A 97 -5.69 -17.01 -5.29
CA ALA A 97 -4.94 -16.68 -4.08
C ALA A 97 -3.49 -16.31 -4.44
N THR A 98 -2.95 -15.30 -3.78
CA THR A 98 -1.61 -14.77 -4.00
C THR A 98 -0.78 -14.77 -2.72
N LEU A 99 0.55 -14.74 -2.83
CA LEU A 99 1.46 -14.64 -1.69
C LEU A 99 1.53 -13.18 -1.17
N GLY A 100 0.37 -12.64 -0.83
CA GLY A 100 0.09 -11.24 -0.59
C GLY A 100 -0.22 -10.49 -1.89
N SER A 101 -0.94 -9.35 -1.80
CA SER A 101 -1.34 -8.55 -2.98
C SER A 101 -0.14 -8.07 -3.80
N LYS A 102 0.99 -7.76 -3.15
CA LYS A 102 2.21 -7.30 -3.82
C LYS A 102 2.77 -8.33 -4.82
N GLU A 103 2.80 -9.60 -4.45
CA GLU A 103 3.22 -10.69 -5.36
C GLU A 103 2.22 -10.86 -6.50
N GLY A 104 0.92 -10.86 -6.17
CA GLY A 104 -0.13 -10.94 -7.18
C GLY A 104 -0.03 -9.82 -8.21
N PHE A 105 0.24 -8.61 -7.76
CA PHE A 105 0.44 -7.44 -8.63
C PHE A 105 1.65 -7.60 -9.55
N ALA A 106 2.80 -8.03 -8.99
CA ALA A 106 4.03 -8.25 -9.75
C ALA A 106 3.86 -9.35 -10.81
N ASN A 107 3.18 -10.45 -10.47
CA ASN A 107 2.92 -11.53 -11.41
C ASN A 107 1.85 -11.15 -12.45
N MET A 108 0.88 -10.32 -12.10
CA MET A 108 -0.06 -9.74 -13.07
C MET A 108 0.68 -8.85 -14.07
N ALA A 109 1.62 -8.04 -13.62
CA ALA A 109 2.45 -7.24 -14.52
C ALA A 109 3.16 -8.13 -15.55
N GLN A 110 3.76 -9.25 -15.12
CA GLN A 110 4.38 -10.21 -16.03
C GLN A 110 3.38 -10.88 -16.96
N ALA A 111 2.15 -11.12 -16.49
CA ALA A 111 1.12 -11.83 -17.27
C ALA A 111 0.53 -11.01 -18.41
N ILE A 112 0.46 -9.67 -18.26
CA ILE A 112 -0.29 -8.81 -19.18
C ILE A 112 0.60 -7.89 -20.02
N THR A 113 1.91 -7.79 -19.73
CA THR A 113 2.79 -6.84 -20.43
C THR A 113 3.86 -7.51 -21.26
N ALA A 114 4.17 -6.88 -22.40
CA ALA A 114 5.37 -7.11 -23.19
C ALA A 114 6.37 -5.94 -23.01
N PRO A 115 7.65 -6.15 -23.36
CA PRO A 115 8.62 -5.06 -23.36
C PRO A 115 8.15 -3.87 -24.22
N GLY A 116 8.12 -2.69 -23.59
CA GLY A 116 7.71 -1.45 -24.26
C GLY A 116 6.23 -1.09 -24.10
N ASP A 117 5.39 -1.99 -23.61
CA ASP A 117 4.00 -1.63 -23.27
C ASP A 117 3.95 -0.49 -22.25
N MET A 118 2.95 0.37 -22.37
CA MET A 118 2.78 1.54 -21.51
C MET A 118 1.67 1.31 -20.48
N ILE A 119 2.00 1.58 -19.22
CA ILE A 119 1.05 1.50 -18.09
C ILE A 119 0.90 2.89 -17.46
N LEU A 120 -0.33 3.25 -17.10
CA LEU A 120 -0.64 4.47 -16.37
C LEU A 120 -0.74 4.19 -14.88
N THR A 121 0.03 4.92 -14.07
CA THR A 121 0.01 4.79 -12.62
C THR A 121 -0.21 6.13 -11.93
N PRO A 122 -0.95 6.17 -10.81
CA PRO A 122 -1.00 7.38 -10.00
C PRO A 122 0.39 7.71 -9.42
N ASN A 123 0.64 8.97 -9.14
CA ASN A 123 1.83 9.44 -8.44
C ASN A 123 1.40 10.55 -7.45
N PRO A 124 1.66 10.41 -6.14
CA PRO A 124 2.39 9.30 -5.52
C PRO A 124 1.60 8.00 -5.45
N THR A 125 2.31 6.86 -5.34
CA THR A 125 1.69 5.53 -5.22
C THR A 125 2.58 4.53 -4.47
N TYR A 126 2.03 3.36 -4.14
CA TYR A 126 2.81 2.29 -3.54
C TYR A 126 3.78 1.69 -4.58
N PRO A 127 5.07 1.51 -4.25
CA PRO A 127 6.12 1.19 -5.24
C PRO A 127 5.86 -0.01 -6.16
N ILE A 128 5.06 -1.00 -5.76
CA ILE A 128 4.78 -2.15 -6.62
C ILE A 128 3.98 -1.77 -7.87
N HIS A 129 3.17 -0.72 -7.79
CA HIS A 129 2.34 -0.25 -8.89
C HIS A 129 3.17 0.28 -10.07
N GLU A 130 4.38 0.69 -9.80
CA GLU A 130 5.37 1.12 -10.78
C GLU A 130 6.39 0.01 -11.05
N PHE A 131 7.13 -0.40 -10.01
CA PHE A 131 8.29 -1.27 -10.18
C PHE A 131 7.93 -2.69 -10.61
N GLY A 132 6.72 -3.17 -10.33
CA GLY A 132 6.24 -4.44 -10.86
C GLY A 132 6.26 -4.46 -12.39
N PHE A 133 5.83 -3.38 -13.02
CA PHE A 133 5.83 -3.23 -14.49
C PHE A 133 7.23 -2.96 -15.06
N ILE A 134 8.02 -2.12 -14.40
CA ILE A 134 9.40 -1.84 -14.81
C ILE A 134 10.24 -3.13 -14.81
N ILE A 135 10.11 -3.96 -13.78
CA ILE A 135 10.80 -5.26 -13.69
C ILE A 135 10.34 -6.19 -14.80
N SER A 136 9.08 -6.16 -15.18
CA SER A 136 8.51 -6.95 -16.29
C SER A 136 8.96 -6.46 -17.69
N GLY A 137 9.57 -5.27 -17.76
CA GLY A 137 10.06 -4.69 -19.02
C GLY A 137 9.13 -3.65 -19.64
N ALA A 138 7.98 -3.39 -19.04
CA ALA A 138 7.07 -2.34 -19.47
C ALA A 138 7.61 -0.94 -19.15
N SER A 139 6.99 0.06 -19.74
CA SER A 139 7.15 1.48 -19.42
C SER A 139 6.00 1.96 -18.56
N VAL A 140 6.29 2.88 -17.66
CA VAL A 140 5.27 3.46 -16.77
C VAL A 140 5.20 4.96 -17.03
N ARG A 141 3.99 5.47 -17.16
CA ARG A 141 3.70 6.91 -17.18
C ARG A 141 2.99 7.29 -15.90
N HIS A 142 3.63 8.13 -15.12
CA HIS A 142 3.07 8.68 -13.89
C HIS A 142 2.06 9.77 -14.20
N LEU A 143 0.95 9.76 -13.46
CA LEU A 143 -0.11 10.75 -13.57
C LEU A 143 -0.36 11.37 -12.19
N PRO A 144 -0.50 12.71 -12.09
CA PRO A 144 -0.83 13.35 -10.83
C PRO A 144 -2.12 12.75 -10.25
N ALA A 145 -2.11 12.46 -8.97
CA ALA A 145 -3.24 11.85 -8.24
C ALA A 145 -3.59 12.69 -7.00
N SER A 146 -3.65 14.02 -7.16
CA SER A 146 -4.07 14.96 -6.12
C SER A 146 -5.56 14.82 -5.78
N ASN A 147 -6.37 14.47 -6.77
CA ASN A 147 -7.77 14.10 -6.63
C ASN A 147 -8.22 13.19 -7.78
N GLY A 148 -9.38 12.53 -7.64
CA GLY A 148 -9.87 11.55 -8.60
C GLY A 148 -10.20 12.14 -9.98
N GLU A 149 -10.82 13.30 -10.04
CA GLU A 149 -11.21 13.99 -11.28
C GLU A 149 -9.97 14.37 -12.11
N GLU A 150 -8.97 14.98 -11.47
CA GLU A 150 -7.71 15.35 -12.12
C GLU A 150 -6.99 14.10 -12.66
N PHE A 151 -6.98 13.01 -11.89
CA PHE A 151 -6.38 11.76 -12.30
C PHE A 151 -7.05 11.20 -13.56
N LEU A 152 -8.39 11.10 -13.60
CA LEU A 152 -9.12 10.60 -14.78
C LEU A 152 -8.95 11.52 -16.01
N ALA A 153 -8.91 12.83 -15.82
CA ALA A 153 -8.59 13.77 -16.88
C ALA A 153 -7.17 13.56 -17.43
N ALA A 154 -6.21 13.28 -16.54
CA ALA A 154 -4.83 12.96 -16.93
C ALA A 154 -4.74 11.61 -17.67
N VAL A 155 -5.49 10.57 -17.25
CA VAL A 155 -5.61 9.29 -17.97
C VAL A 155 -6.12 9.54 -19.39
N SER A 156 -7.21 10.29 -19.56
CA SER A 156 -7.77 10.62 -20.88
C SER A 156 -6.77 11.35 -21.78
N ARG A 157 -6.03 12.33 -21.24
CA ARG A 157 -4.95 13.02 -21.99
C ARG A 157 -3.83 12.06 -22.37
N ALA A 158 -3.41 11.18 -21.45
CA ALA A 158 -2.35 10.21 -21.71
C ALA A 158 -2.73 9.24 -22.83
N CYS A 159 -3.96 8.73 -22.85
CA CYS A 159 -4.44 7.83 -23.90
C CYS A 159 -4.39 8.45 -25.29
N ARG A 160 -4.58 9.77 -25.41
CA ARG A 160 -4.55 10.52 -26.69
C ARG A 160 -3.14 10.85 -27.16
N HIS A 161 -2.19 11.02 -26.23
CA HIS A 161 -0.88 11.61 -26.56
C HIS A 161 0.33 10.71 -26.25
N THR A 162 0.11 9.50 -25.73
CA THR A 162 1.21 8.55 -25.45
C THR A 162 1.35 7.52 -26.58
N VAL A 163 2.59 7.29 -26.99
CA VAL A 163 2.94 6.27 -27.99
C VAL A 163 4.03 5.38 -27.38
N PRO A 164 3.82 4.07 -27.28
CA PRO A 164 2.60 3.34 -27.65
C PRO A 164 1.39 3.70 -26.76
N LYS A 165 0.18 3.44 -27.24
CA LYS A 165 -1.04 3.68 -26.46
C LYS A 165 -1.00 2.85 -25.17
N PRO A 166 -1.37 3.41 -24.01
CA PRO A 166 -1.43 2.66 -22.76
C PRO A 166 -2.38 1.48 -22.84
N ILE A 167 -2.03 0.37 -22.19
CA ILE A 167 -2.84 -0.87 -22.17
C ILE A 167 -3.57 -1.07 -20.84
N ALA A 168 -3.09 -0.45 -19.78
CA ALA A 168 -3.69 -0.58 -18.44
C ALA A 168 -3.52 0.70 -17.62
N MET A 169 -4.40 0.87 -16.65
CA MET A 169 -4.25 1.86 -15.57
C MET A 169 -4.36 1.19 -14.21
N VAL A 170 -3.63 1.74 -13.23
CA VAL A 170 -3.65 1.33 -11.83
C VAL A 170 -4.53 2.29 -11.03
N LEU A 171 -5.39 1.74 -10.19
CA LEU A 171 -6.15 2.46 -9.17
C LEU A 171 -5.71 1.95 -7.79
N ASN A 172 -5.56 2.85 -6.82
CA ASN A 172 -5.10 2.53 -5.47
C ASN A 172 -5.93 3.31 -4.45
N TYR A 173 -7.09 2.75 -4.09
CA TYR A 173 -8.03 3.35 -3.13
C TYR A 173 -8.62 2.27 -2.21
N PRO A 174 -8.58 2.48 -0.87
CA PRO A 174 -7.89 3.55 -0.14
C PRO A 174 -6.38 3.54 -0.39
N SER A 175 -5.81 4.73 -0.61
CA SER A 175 -4.46 4.89 -1.15
C SER A 175 -3.36 4.69 -0.10
N ASN A 176 -2.32 4.01 -0.48
CA ASN A 176 -1.00 4.10 0.13
C ASN A 176 -0.08 4.85 -0.86
N PRO A 177 0.40 6.08 -0.55
CA PRO A 177 0.59 6.63 0.80
C PRO A 177 -0.47 7.63 1.28
N THR A 178 -1.34 8.16 0.42
CA THR A 178 -2.09 9.40 0.66
C THR A 178 -3.33 9.25 1.53
N ALA A 179 -3.76 8.01 1.79
CA ALA A 179 -5.00 7.66 2.48
C ALA A 179 -6.29 8.14 1.77
N MET A 180 -6.20 8.64 0.53
CA MET A 180 -7.36 9.03 -0.26
C MET A 180 -8.27 7.84 -0.52
N THR A 181 -9.57 8.10 -0.54
CA THR A 181 -10.62 7.12 -0.87
C THR A 181 -11.28 7.47 -2.19
N ALA A 182 -11.95 6.51 -2.78
CA ALA A 182 -12.82 6.69 -3.94
C ALA A 182 -14.24 6.23 -3.60
N ASP A 183 -15.24 6.85 -4.22
CA ASP A 183 -16.63 6.43 -4.18
C ASP A 183 -17.03 5.64 -5.45
N LEU A 184 -18.29 5.23 -5.51
CA LEU A 184 -18.78 4.49 -6.67
C LEU A 184 -18.90 5.37 -7.91
N ASP A 185 -19.15 6.68 -7.76
CA ASP A 185 -19.27 7.59 -8.90
C ASP A 185 -17.93 7.73 -9.61
N PHE A 186 -16.83 7.89 -8.85
CA PHE A 186 -15.48 7.85 -9.39
C PHE A 186 -15.19 6.53 -10.12
N TYR A 187 -15.56 5.39 -9.53
CA TYR A 187 -15.36 4.10 -10.19
C TYR A 187 -16.20 3.92 -11.44
N CYS A 188 -17.42 4.46 -11.48
CA CYS A 188 -18.24 4.49 -12.69
C CYS A 188 -17.57 5.26 -13.83
N GLU A 189 -17.06 6.45 -13.54
CA GLU A 189 -16.30 7.25 -14.51
C GLU A 189 -15.01 6.54 -14.97
N ALA A 190 -14.27 5.95 -14.04
CA ALA A 190 -13.04 5.20 -14.34
C ALA A 190 -13.32 4.00 -15.27
N VAL A 191 -14.38 3.23 -15.00
CA VAL A 191 -14.76 2.07 -15.82
C VAL A 191 -15.22 2.52 -17.22
N GLN A 192 -16.05 3.56 -17.31
CA GLN A 192 -16.49 4.12 -18.61
C GLN A 192 -15.30 4.64 -19.43
N LEU A 193 -14.36 5.33 -18.79
CA LEU A 193 -13.15 5.81 -19.43
C LEU A 193 -12.32 4.63 -19.94
N ALA A 194 -12.09 3.62 -19.11
CA ALA A 194 -11.30 2.45 -19.46
C ALA A 194 -11.92 1.65 -20.62
N GLN A 195 -13.24 1.46 -20.62
CA GLN A 195 -13.97 0.81 -21.71
C GLN A 195 -13.82 1.58 -23.02
N ARG A 196 -13.99 2.89 -22.99
CA ARG A 196 -13.85 3.75 -24.18
C ARG A 196 -12.42 3.74 -24.74
N GLU A 197 -11.42 3.73 -23.87
CA GLU A 197 -10.01 3.77 -24.25
C GLU A 197 -9.40 2.37 -24.46
N GLY A 198 -10.10 1.29 -24.14
CA GLY A 198 -9.62 -0.08 -24.25
C GLY A 198 -8.53 -0.42 -23.20
N LEU A 199 -8.64 0.14 -22.00
CA LEU A 199 -7.71 -0.09 -20.90
C LEU A 199 -8.15 -1.24 -20.00
N ILE A 200 -7.19 -1.99 -19.50
CA ILE A 200 -7.35 -2.87 -18.33
C ILE A 200 -7.28 -2.01 -17.06
N ILE A 201 -8.08 -2.32 -16.05
CA ILE A 201 -7.98 -1.72 -14.72
C ILE A 201 -7.37 -2.70 -13.73
N LEU A 202 -6.33 -2.27 -13.03
CA LEU A 202 -5.75 -2.98 -11.90
C LEU A 202 -6.01 -2.17 -10.63
N SER A 203 -6.95 -2.64 -9.80
CA SER A 203 -7.40 -1.97 -8.57
C SER A 203 -6.72 -2.59 -7.35
N ASP A 204 -5.98 -1.80 -6.56
CA ASP A 204 -5.44 -2.25 -5.26
C ASP A 204 -6.38 -1.81 -4.13
N LEU A 205 -7.07 -2.78 -3.54
CA LEU A 205 -8.02 -2.62 -2.45
C LEU A 205 -7.49 -3.27 -1.15
N ALA A 206 -6.18 -3.21 -0.91
CA ALA A 206 -5.56 -3.83 0.27
C ALA A 206 -6.08 -3.28 1.61
N TYR A 207 -6.64 -2.08 1.62
CA TYR A 207 -7.16 -1.40 2.82
C TYR A 207 -8.70 -1.36 2.89
N ALA A 208 -9.39 -2.31 2.25
CA ALA A 208 -10.85 -2.41 2.23
C ALA A 208 -11.52 -2.32 3.61
N GLU A 209 -10.86 -2.84 4.64
CA GLU A 209 -11.43 -2.96 5.99
C GLU A 209 -10.83 -1.95 6.99
N ILE A 210 -9.87 -1.13 6.57
CA ILE A 210 -9.33 -0.06 7.42
C ILE A 210 -9.86 1.28 6.93
N TYR A 211 -11.03 1.63 7.39
CA TYR A 211 -11.73 2.88 7.13
C TYR A 211 -12.28 3.45 8.43
N PHE A 212 -12.55 4.75 8.46
CA PHE A 212 -12.95 5.45 9.66
C PHE A 212 -14.30 6.14 9.48
N ASP A 213 -14.89 6.56 10.60
CA ASP A 213 -16.09 7.39 10.65
C ASP A 213 -17.31 6.76 9.93
N GLY A 214 -17.35 5.41 9.85
CA GLY A 214 -18.46 4.68 9.27
C GLY A 214 -18.56 4.73 7.73
N ASN A 215 -17.48 5.09 7.03
CA ASN A 215 -17.45 5.25 5.57
C ASN A 215 -16.68 4.11 4.88
N PRO A 216 -17.28 2.91 4.68
CA PRO A 216 -16.61 1.78 4.07
C PRO A 216 -16.31 2.02 2.59
N PRO A 217 -15.06 1.79 2.12
CA PRO A 217 -14.71 1.95 0.71
C PRO A 217 -15.43 0.90 -0.14
N PRO A 218 -15.88 1.26 -1.36
CA PRO A 218 -16.48 0.33 -2.30
C PRO A 218 -15.41 -0.52 -3.02
N SER A 219 -15.85 -1.59 -3.67
CA SER A 219 -15.10 -2.33 -4.67
C SER A 219 -15.43 -1.81 -6.06
N ILE A 220 -14.44 -1.70 -6.94
CA ILE A 220 -14.68 -1.37 -8.35
C ILE A 220 -15.59 -2.39 -9.04
N LEU A 221 -15.57 -3.64 -8.58
CA LEU A 221 -16.40 -4.71 -9.14
C LEU A 221 -17.90 -4.55 -8.86
N GLN A 222 -18.30 -3.57 -8.03
CA GLN A 222 -19.71 -3.18 -7.88
C GLN A 222 -20.24 -2.40 -9.09
N VAL A 223 -19.33 -1.83 -9.90
CA VAL A 223 -19.71 -1.08 -11.10
C VAL A 223 -20.07 -2.04 -12.24
N PRO A 224 -21.23 -1.88 -12.88
CA PRO A 224 -21.61 -2.69 -14.05
C PRO A 224 -20.55 -2.62 -15.15
N GLY A 225 -20.14 -3.79 -15.68
CA GLY A 225 -19.12 -3.90 -16.73
C GLY A 225 -17.67 -3.84 -16.24
N ALA A 226 -17.42 -3.54 -14.96
CA ALA A 226 -16.06 -3.59 -14.42
C ALA A 226 -15.46 -4.99 -14.47
N ILE A 227 -16.25 -6.01 -14.25
CA ILE A 227 -15.83 -7.43 -14.29
C ILE A 227 -15.23 -7.83 -15.65
N ASP A 228 -15.58 -7.14 -16.73
CA ASP A 228 -15.10 -7.43 -18.08
C ASP A 228 -13.69 -6.90 -18.35
N ILE A 229 -13.21 -5.93 -17.53
CA ILE A 229 -11.95 -5.22 -17.79
C ILE A 229 -11.06 -5.05 -16.56
N ALA A 230 -11.53 -5.41 -15.36
CA ALA A 230 -10.81 -5.13 -14.12
C ALA A 230 -10.38 -6.39 -13.38
N VAL A 231 -9.24 -6.27 -12.68
CA VAL A 231 -8.80 -7.16 -11.60
C VAL A 231 -8.57 -6.32 -10.35
N GLU A 232 -9.13 -6.79 -9.23
CA GLU A 232 -8.96 -6.17 -7.94
C GLU A 232 -8.10 -7.04 -7.02
N PHE A 233 -7.15 -6.41 -6.31
CA PHE A 233 -6.22 -7.07 -5.40
C PHE A 233 -6.59 -6.77 -3.96
N THR A 234 -6.73 -7.81 -3.13
CA THR A 234 -7.01 -7.68 -1.70
C THR A 234 -5.95 -8.38 -0.85
N SER A 235 -5.86 -8.02 0.42
CA SER A 235 -4.85 -8.54 1.32
C SER A 235 -5.40 -8.81 2.71
N LEU A 236 -5.18 -10.00 3.25
CA LEU A 236 -5.50 -10.32 4.64
C LEU A 236 -4.49 -9.71 5.62
N SER A 237 -3.34 -9.23 5.12
CA SER A 237 -2.28 -8.61 5.94
C SER A 237 -2.78 -7.45 6.79
N LYS A 238 -3.75 -6.68 6.25
CA LYS A 238 -4.28 -5.48 6.91
C LYS A 238 -5.57 -5.78 7.65
N THR A 239 -6.49 -6.52 7.00
CA THR A 239 -7.79 -6.88 7.55
C THR A 239 -7.69 -7.66 8.86
N TYR A 240 -6.78 -8.64 8.94
CA TYR A 240 -6.65 -9.54 10.09
C TYR A 240 -5.26 -9.46 10.76
N SER A 241 -4.51 -8.39 10.55
CA SER A 241 -3.16 -8.26 11.11
C SER A 241 -2.27 -9.50 10.84
N MET A 242 -2.23 -9.96 9.58
CA MET A 242 -1.52 -11.16 9.12
C MET A 242 -0.41 -10.86 8.10
N PRO A 243 0.45 -9.83 8.26
CA PRO A 243 1.38 -9.44 7.20
C PRO A 243 2.43 -10.52 6.89
N GLY A 244 2.91 -11.24 7.90
CA GLY A 244 3.91 -12.31 7.77
C GLY A 244 3.36 -13.60 7.13
N TRP A 245 2.04 -13.79 7.11
CA TRP A 245 1.39 -15.00 6.58
C TRP A 245 1.37 -15.05 5.06
N ARG A 246 1.61 -13.92 4.41
CA ARG A 246 1.69 -13.80 2.95
C ARG A 246 0.42 -14.29 2.23
N MET A 247 -0.75 -13.77 2.62
CA MET A 247 -2.02 -14.15 2.01
C MET A 247 -2.75 -12.93 1.43
N GLY A 248 -3.09 -13.04 0.16
CA GLY A 248 -3.86 -12.07 -0.60
C GLY A 248 -4.60 -12.76 -1.75
N PHE A 249 -5.30 -11.97 -2.56
CA PHE A 249 -6.09 -12.43 -3.67
C PHE A 249 -6.04 -11.46 -4.84
N ALA A 250 -6.20 -12.00 -6.05
CA ALA A 250 -6.62 -11.28 -7.22
C ALA A 250 -7.99 -11.81 -7.65
N VAL A 251 -8.94 -10.93 -7.86
CA VAL A 251 -10.31 -11.28 -8.26
C VAL A 251 -10.78 -10.39 -9.40
N GLY A 252 -11.64 -10.89 -10.27
CA GLY A 252 -12.20 -10.08 -11.36
C GLY A 252 -12.29 -10.83 -12.70
N ASN A 253 -11.90 -10.17 -13.78
CA ASN A 253 -12.00 -10.67 -15.13
C ASN A 253 -11.36 -12.06 -15.28
N GLU A 254 -12.12 -13.04 -15.76
CA GLU A 254 -11.69 -14.44 -15.84
C GLU A 254 -10.46 -14.67 -16.74
N ARG A 255 -10.35 -13.91 -17.85
CA ARG A 255 -9.21 -13.99 -18.75
C ARG A 255 -7.92 -13.49 -18.10
N LEU A 256 -8.00 -12.38 -17.36
CA LEU A 256 -6.86 -11.83 -16.63
C LEU A 256 -6.49 -12.71 -15.43
N ILE A 257 -7.47 -13.25 -14.72
CA ILE A 257 -7.25 -14.22 -13.64
C ILE A 257 -6.62 -15.51 -14.16
N ALA A 258 -7.05 -16.01 -15.31
CA ALA A 258 -6.44 -17.18 -15.95
C ALA A 258 -4.98 -16.90 -16.37
N ALA A 259 -4.68 -15.71 -16.89
CA ALA A 259 -3.31 -15.29 -17.23
C ALA A 259 -2.41 -15.24 -15.99
N LEU A 260 -2.87 -14.63 -14.90
CA LEU A 260 -2.16 -14.61 -13.61
C LEU A 260 -1.93 -16.03 -13.08
N ALA A 261 -2.96 -16.87 -13.06
CA ALA A 261 -2.86 -18.25 -12.61
C ALA A 261 -1.84 -19.05 -13.42
N ARG A 262 -1.77 -18.78 -14.74
CA ARG A 262 -0.79 -19.40 -15.64
C ARG A 262 0.63 -19.02 -15.28
N VAL A 263 0.93 -17.74 -15.08
CA VAL A 263 2.26 -17.27 -14.65
C VAL A 263 2.63 -17.89 -13.29
N LYS A 264 1.72 -17.82 -12.32
CA LYS A 264 1.96 -18.43 -10.99
C LYS A 264 2.25 -19.94 -11.08
N SER A 265 1.60 -20.68 -11.96
CA SER A 265 1.80 -22.13 -12.08
C SER A 265 3.24 -22.52 -12.47
N TYR A 266 4.02 -21.60 -13.03
CA TYR A 266 5.44 -21.77 -13.32
C TYR A 266 6.38 -21.22 -12.24
N LEU A 267 5.89 -20.36 -11.36
CA LEU A 267 6.70 -19.65 -10.37
C LEU A 267 6.58 -20.23 -8.96
N ASP A 268 5.40 -20.73 -8.60
CA ASP A 268 5.14 -21.24 -7.25
C ASP A 268 4.10 -22.36 -7.23
N TYR A 269 4.01 -23.04 -6.09
CA TYR A 269 2.98 -24.03 -5.79
C TYR A 269 1.93 -23.50 -4.81
N GLY A 270 1.80 -22.17 -4.71
CA GLY A 270 0.89 -21.52 -3.78
C GLY A 270 1.40 -21.47 -2.33
N ALA A 271 0.62 -20.84 -1.47
CA ALA A 271 0.93 -20.73 -0.06
C ALA A 271 0.84 -22.09 0.65
N PHE A 272 1.57 -22.23 1.75
CA PHE A 272 1.50 -23.40 2.64
C PHE A 272 0.06 -23.70 3.04
N THR A 273 -0.39 -24.94 2.84
CA THR A 273 -1.80 -25.31 3.01
C THR A 273 -2.42 -24.91 4.35
N PRO A 274 -1.76 -25.07 5.51
CA PRO A 274 -2.29 -24.60 6.79
C PRO A 274 -2.59 -23.10 6.83
N VAL A 275 -1.77 -22.27 6.18
CA VAL A 275 -2.02 -20.82 6.05
C VAL A 275 -3.28 -20.56 5.23
N GLN A 276 -3.48 -21.28 4.14
CA GLN A 276 -4.68 -21.16 3.31
C GLN A 276 -5.97 -21.59 4.05
N VAL A 277 -5.89 -22.64 4.85
CA VAL A 277 -7.03 -23.10 5.68
C VAL A 277 -7.35 -22.08 6.77
N ALA A 278 -6.32 -21.50 7.43
CA ALA A 278 -6.51 -20.47 8.43
C ALA A 278 -7.06 -19.16 7.80
N ALA A 279 -6.63 -18.82 6.59
CA ALA A 279 -7.16 -17.69 5.83
C ALA A 279 -8.64 -17.89 5.47
N ALA A 280 -9.04 -19.11 5.08
CA ALA A 280 -10.46 -19.43 4.86
C ALA A 280 -11.27 -19.31 6.15
N ALA A 281 -10.71 -19.72 7.29
CA ALA A 281 -11.34 -19.54 8.60
C ALA A 281 -11.47 -18.06 8.98
N ALA A 282 -10.48 -17.24 8.68
CA ALA A 282 -10.54 -15.77 8.86
C ALA A 282 -11.71 -15.14 8.09
N LEU A 283 -11.85 -15.51 6.81
CA LEU A 283 -12.90 -14.96 5.93
C LEU A 283 -14.32 -15.44 6.30
N ASN A 284 -14.47 -16.67 6.78
CA ASN A 284 -15.76 -17.29 7.10
C ASN A 284 -16.13 -17.18 8.58
N GLY A 285 -15.17 -16.87 9.45
CA GLY A 285 -15.36 -16.78 10.89
C GLY A 285 -16.02 -15.47 11.35
N PRO A 286 -16.08 -15.27 12.68
CA PRO A 286 -16.53 -14.01 13.27
C PRO A 286 -15.72 -12.82 12.74
N GLN A 287 -16.39 -11.70 12.47
CA GLN A 287 -15.75 -10.50 11.94
C GLN A 287 -15.56 -9.40 12.99
N ASP A 288 -15.98 -9.63 14.23
CA ASP A 288 -15.79 -8.68 15.36
C ASP A 288 -14.33 -8.23 15.50
N CYS A 289 -13.40 -9.13 15.25
CA CYS A 289 -11.96 -8.83 15.26
C CYS A 289 -11.54 -7.77 14.21
N VAL A 290 -12.26 -7.67 13.09
CA VAL A 290 -12.01 -6.63 12.08
C VAL A 290 -12.44 -5.26 12.60
N ASP A 291 -13.59 -5.21 13.27
CA ASP A 291 -14.09 -3.99 13.91
C ASP A 291 -13.17 -3.54 15.06
N GLU A 292 -12.68 -4.49 15.87
CA GLU A 292 -11.69 -4.22 16.92
C GLU A 292 -10.39 -3.65 16.35
N ILE A 293 -9.83 -4.25 15.31
CA ILE A 293 -8.63 -3.76 14.61
C ILE A 293 -8.86 -2.35 14.06
N ARG A 294 -10.01 -2.10 13.44
CA ARG A 294 -10.39 -0.79 12.91
C ARG A 294 -10.49 0.25 14.01
N ALA A 295 -11.13 -0.09 15.12
CA ALA A 295 -11.27 0.81 16.28
C ALA A 295 -9.92 1.22 16.86
N VAL A 296 -8.95 0.30 16.93
CA VAL A 296 -7.57 0.64 17.37
C VAL A 296 -6.92 1.63 16.41
N TYR A 297 -6.99 1.41 15.09
CA TYR A 297 -6.43 2.35 14.12
C TYR A 297 -7.13 3.72 14.16
N GLN A 298 -8.45 3.75 14.36
CA GLN A 298 -9.19 5.01 14.51
C GLN A 298 -8.74 5.78 15.77
N SER A 299 -8.60 5.10 16.90
CA SER A 299 -8.09 5.72 18.16
C SER A 299 -6.67 6.29 17.98
N ARG A 300 -5.81 5.57 17.27
CA ARG A 300 -4.45 6.02 16.96
C ARG A 300 -4.45 7.21 16.00
N ARG A 301 -5.30 7.20 14.97
CA ARG A 301 -5.52 8.33 14.07
C ARG A 301 -5.92 9.58 14.86
N ASP A 302 -6.94 9.48 15.67
CA ASP A 302 -7.46 10.61 16.46
C ASP A 302 -6.39 11.14 17.40
N THR A 303 -5.67 10.24 18.09
CA THR A 303 -4.55 10.60 18.97
C THR A 303 -3.42 11.29 18.19
N LEU A 304 -3.09 10.82 16.99
CA LEU A 304 -2.06 11.43 16.14
C LEU A 304 -2.47 12.86 15.77
N ILE A 305 -3.64 13.03 15.17
CA ILE A 305 -4.12 14.32 14.69
C ILE A 305 -4.17 15.34 15.83
N ASP A 306 -4.82 15.01 16.93
CA ASP A 306 -4.92 15.87 18.11
C ASP A 306 -3.57 16.25 18.71
N SER A 307 -2.68 15.26 18.84
CA SER A 307 -1.40 15.48 19.54
C SER A 307 -0.43 16.29 18.70
N PHE A 308 -0.41 16.06 17.38
CA PHE A 308 0.48 16.76 16.46
C PHE A 308 0.01 18.18 16.17
N ALA A 309 -1.30 18.43 16.07
CA ALA A 309 -1.84 19.79 16.01
C ALA A 309 -1.42 20.64 17.23
N ARG A 310 -1.55 20.08 18.44
CA ARG A 310 -1.05 20.74 19.67
C ARG A 310 0.47 20.91 19.71
N ALA A 311 1.20 20.12 18.93
CA ALA A 311 2.65 20.26 18.79
C ALA A 311 3.04 21.33 17.76
N GLY A 312 2.10 21.88 17.00
CA GLY A 312 2.33 22.88 15.94
C GLY A 312 2.58 22.26 14.55
N TRP A 313 2.17 21.00 14.35
CA TRP A 313 2.21 20.34 13.05
C TRP A 313 0.82 19.86 12.66
N GLU A 314 0.15 20.64 11.80
CA GLU A 314 -1.18 20.30 11.27
C GLU A 314 -1.06 19.17 10.24
N ILE A 315 -1.76 18.06 10.51
CA ILE A 315 -1.80 16.88 9.68
C ILE A 315 -3.25 16.62 9.28
N PRO A 316 -3.57 16.51 7.97
CA PRO A 316 -4.92 16.16 7.55
C PRO A 316 -5.36 14.80 8.10
N SER A 317 -6.59 14.73 8.62
CA SER A 317 -7.14 13.48 9.16
C SER A 317 -7.41 12.48 8.03
N PRO A 318 -6.76 11.30 8.02
CA PRO A 318 -7.00 10.32 6.98
C PRO A 318 -8.39 9.66 7.15
N PRO A 319 -9.16 9.51 6.06
CA PRO A 319 -10.45 8.82 6.10
C PRO A 319 -10.35 7.30 6.17
N ALA A 320 -9.19 6.76 5.80
CA ALA A 320 -8.95 5.32 5.73
C ALA A 320 -7.45 5.01 5.82
N THR A 321 -7.08 3.75 5.75
CA THR A 321 -5.74 3.16 5.83
C THR A 321 -5.12 3.24 7.23
N MET A 322 -3.92 2.72 7.35
CA MET A 322 -3.10 2.82 8.56
C MET A 322 -2.02 3.92 8.40
N PHE A 323 -2.29 4.95 7.59
CA PHE A 323 -1.35 6.02 7.28
C PHE A 323 -2.00 7.39 7.37
N ALA A 324 -1.20 8.39 7.76
CA ALA A 324 -1.47 9.80 7.55
C ALA A 324 -0.44 10.36 6.57
N TRP A 325 -0.89 11.22 5.67
CA TRP A 325 -0.08 11.92 4.68
C TRP A 325 0.13 13.36 5.15
N ALA A 326 1.30 13.60 5.74
CA ALA A 326 1.59 14.83 6.45
C ALA A 326 2.41 15.78 5.57
N PRO A 327 1.97 17.03 5.36
CA PRO A 327 2.80 18.03 4.68
C PRO A 327 4.04 18.34 5.51
N VAL A 328 5.18 18.53 4.86
CA VAL A 328 6.37 19.08 5.50
C VAL A 328 6.04 20.51 5.96
N PRO A 329 6.31 20.87 7.22
CA PRO A 329 6.04 22.25 7.67
C PRO A 329 6.82 23.28 6.84
N PRO A 330 6.21 24.44 6.51
CA PRO A 330 6.78 25.43 5.55
C PRO A 330 8.22 25.82 5.84
N GLN A 331 8.60 25.95 7.11
CA GLN A 331 9.97 26.31 7.50
C GLN A 331 11.03 25.25 7.17
N PHE A 332 10.63 24.04 6.73
CA PHE A 332 11.52 22.94 6.36
C PHE A 332 11.37 22.49 4.90
N GLU A 333 10.57 23.18 4.09
CA GLU A 333 10.33 22.82 2.69
C GLU A 333 11.62 22.69 1.87
N ASP A 334 12.59 23.58 2.10
CA ASP A 334 13.89 23.57 1.42
C ASP A 334 14.73 22.30 1.69
N LEU A 335 14.43 21.55 2.75
CA LEU A 335 15.11 20.29 3.06
C LEU A 335 14.58 19.11 2.23
N GLY A 336 13.43 19.26 1.65
CA GLY A 336 12.69 18.18 1.01
C GLY A 336 12.27 17.08 1.98
N SER A 337 11.50 16.12 1.50
CA SER A 337 10.93 15.04 2.32
C SER A 337 12.00 14.13 2.95
N ILE A 338 13.09 13.85 2.25
CA ILE A 338 14.21 13.05 2.76
C ILE A 338 14.97 13.80 3.87
N GLY A 339 15.34 15.06 3.62
CA GLY A 339 16.05 15.88 4.60
C GLY A 339 15.25 16.09 5.86
N PHE A 340 13.95 16.37 5.73
CA PHE A 340 13.05 16.51 6.87
C PHE A 340 12.91 15.19 7.66
N SER A 341 12.78 14.05 6.99
CA SER A 341 12.72 12.73 7.65
C SER A 341 14.00 12.42 8.44
N LYS A 342 15.17 12.77 7.91
CA LYS A 342 16.47 12.64 8.63
C LYS A 342 16.53 13.55 9.84
N LEU A 343 16.11 14.81 9.68
CA LEU A 343 16.09 15.80 10.76
C LEU A 343 15.16 15.39 11.92
N LEU A 344 14.00 14.79 11.62
CA LEU A 344 13.10 14.26 12.64
C LEU A 344 13.75 13.12 13.45
N ILE A 345 14.51 12.24 12.83
CA ILE A 345 15.27 11.19 13.54
C ILE A 345 16.30 11.82 14.48
N GLU A 346 17.07 12.81 13.99
CA GLU A 346 18.19 13.40 14.73
C GLU A 346 17.76 14.34 15.86
N LYS A 347 16.63 15.04 15.69
CA LYS A 347 16.22 16.14 16.58
C LYS A 347 14.93 15.88 17.35
N ALA A 348 14.12 14.90 16.90
CA ALA A 348 12.84 14.59 17.51
C ALA A 348 12.67 13.10 17.88
N ASP A 349 13.69 12.28 17.71
CA ASP A 349 13.63 10.83 17.93
C ASP A 349 12.41 10.17 17.24
N LEU A 350 12.06 10.67 16.06
CA LEU A 350 10.89 10.24 15.29
C LEU A 350 11.31 9.79 13.88
N ALA A 351 10.96 8.56 13.50
CA ALA A 351 11.12 8.07 12.15
C ALA A 351 9.79 8.13 11.39
N VAL A 352 9.81 8.71 10.20
CA VAL A 352 8.71 8.77 9.24
C VAL A 352 9.21 8.34 7.85
N ALA A 353 8.31 8.02 6.92
CA ALA A 353 8.70 7.68 5.56
C ALA A 353 8.68 8.91 4.65
N PRO A 354 9.79 9.27 3.98
CA PRO A 354 9.81 10.40 3.06
C PRO A 354 8.87 10.17 1.88
N GLY A 355 8.14 11.22 1.50
CA GLY A 355 7.14 11.14 0.45
C GLY A 355 7.72 10.85 -0.93
N LEU A 356 8.94 11.35 -1.22
CA LEU A 356 9.67 11.02 -2.45
C LEU A 356 9.83 9.51 -2.67
N GLY A 357 9.80 8.69 -1.61
CA GLY A 357 9.82 7.23 -1.70
C GLY A 357 8.58 6.60 -2.34
N PHE A 358 7.54 7.40 -2.62
CA PHE A 358 6.31 6.99 -3.28
C PHE A 358 6.10 7.63 -4.66
N GLY A 359 7.12 8.36 -5.15
CA GLY A 359 7.12 9.07 -6.42
C GLY A 359 7.38 10.56 -6.25
N GLU A 360 7.70 11.23 -7.36
CA GLU A 360 8.13 12.64 -7.38
C GLU A 360 7.06 13.61 -6.84
N HIS A 361 5.77 13.32 -7.09
CA HIS A 361 4.66 14.12 -6.54
C HIS A 361 4.42 13.84 -5.03
N GLY A 362 5.18 12.94 -4.43
CA GLY A 362 5.24 12.78 -2.98
C GLY A 362 6.20 13.74 -2.29
N GLU A 363 7.00 14.52 -3.06
CA GLU A 363 7.86 15.54 -2.48
C GLU A 363 7.04 16.63 -1.77
N GLY A 364 7.58 17.17 -0.69
CA GLY A 364 6.85 18.09 0.20
C GLY A 364 5.95 17.40 1.24
N PHE A 365 5.92 16.05 1.29
CA PHE A 365 5.15 15.28 2.25
C PHE A 365 5.99 14.19 2.93
N VAL A 366 5.49 13.70 4.06
CA VAL A 366 5.97 12.46 4.69
C VAL A 366 4.77 11.58 5.04
N ARG A 367 4.95 10.26 4.96
CA ARG A 367 3.94 9.30 5.40
C ARG A 367 4.20 8.89 6.84
N ILE A 368 3.19 8.99 7.67
CA ILE A 368 3.19 8.57 9.08
C ILE A 368 2.33 7.32 9.23
N ALA A 369 2.86 6.25 9.80
CA ALA A 369 2.13 5.00 10.00
C ALA A 369 1.55 4.93 11.42
N LEU A 370 0.31 4.46 11.55
CA LEU A 370 -0.43 4.29 12.80
C LEU A 370 -0.10 2.95 13.50
N VAL A 371 1.17 2.57 13.54
CA VAL A 371 1.65 1.26 14.00
C VAL A 371 2.24 1.25 15.42
N GLU A 372 2.14 2.36 16.11
CA GLU A 372 2.54 2.50 17.50
C GLU A 372 1.32 2.79 18.38
N ASN A 373 1.37 2.42 19.66
CA ASN A 373 0.30 2.74 20.60
C ASN A 373 0.19 4.25 20.86
N GLU A 374 -0.93 4.67 21.42
CA GLU A 374 -1.24 6.08 21.66
C GLU A 374 -0.23 6.78 22.60
N HIS A 375 0.41 6.05 23.52
CA HIS A 375 1.45 6.60 24.40
C HIS A 375 2.70 6.99 23.60
N ARG A 376 3.11 6.13 22.66
CA ARG A 376 4.25 6.38 21.76
C ARG A 376 3.93 7.51 20.79
N ILE A 377 2.71 7.55 20.25
CA ILE A 377 2.24 8.64 19.37
C ILE A 377 2.30 9.98 20.12
N ARG A 378 1.79 10.05 21.35
CA ARG A 378 1.89 11.25 22.19
C ARG A 378 3.33 11.59 22.56
N GLN A 379 4.22 10.61 22.72
CA GLN A 379 5.65 10.85 22.92
C GLN A 379 6.28 11.50 21.69
N ALA A 380 6.01 10.97 20.49
CA ALA A 380 6.46 11.56 19.24
C ALA A 380 6.01 13.03 19.10
N ALA A 381 4.74 13.31 19.40
CA ALA A 381 4.20 14.67 19.36
C ALA A 381 4.92 15.62 20.36
N ARG A 382 5.20 15.16 21.58
CA ARG A 382 6.00 15.97 22.55
C ARG A 382 7.42 16.25 22.06
N ASN A 383 8.05 15.27 21.41
CA ASN A 383 9.37 15.42 20.82
C ASN A 383 9.35 16.44 19.67
N VAL A 384 8.37 16.31 18.78
CA VAL A 384 8.15 17.25 17.67
C VAL A 384 7.89 18.67 18.20
N ARG A 385 7.06 18.84 19.24
CA ARG A 385 6.83 20.15 19.85
C ARG A 385 8.13 20.81 20.32
N ARG A 386 8.98 20.04 21.03
CA ARG A 386 10.30 20.54 21.50
C ARG A 386 11.22 20.90 20.33
N PHE A 387 11.17 20.12 19.27
CA PHE A 387 11.94 20.38 18.05
C PHE A 387 11.45 21.65 17.35
N LEU A 388 10.14 21.78 17.09
CA LEU A 388 9.57 22.94 16.42
C LEU A 388 9.77 24.24 17.20
N SER A 389 9.72 24.20 18.53
CA SER A 389 9.99 25.39 19.38
C SER A 389 11.44 25.89 19.30
N ARG A 390 12.39 25.06 18.86
CA ARG A 390 13.83 25.38 18.67
C ARG A 390 14.22 25.54 17.20
N ALA A 391 13.28 25.45 16.29
CA ALA A 391 13.52 25.46 14.85
C ALA A 391 14.31 26.68 14.33
N PRO A 392 14.14 27.92 14.83
CA PRO A 392 14.93 29.06 14.39
C PRO A 392 16.44 28.88 14.61
N GLU A 393 16.85 28.27 15.72
CA GLU A 393 18.27 28.00 16.04
C GLU A 393 18.84 26.85 15.18
N THR A 394 18.00 25.88 14.85
CA THR A 394 18.39 24.67 14.12
C THR A 394 18.66 24.94 12.64
N LEU A 395 17.87 25.82 12.01
CA LEU A 395 18.02 26.19 10.59
C LEU A 395 19.33 26.95 10.32
N HIS A 396 19.76 27.84 11.22
CA HIS A 396 21.03 28.56 11.10
C HIS A 396 22.24 27.62 11.10
N ASN A 397 22.18 26.53 11.87
CA ASN A 397 23.27 25.56 11.97
C ASN A 397 23.33 24.58 10.79
N VAL A 398 22.19 24.19 10.20
CA VAL A 398 22.14 23.27 9.06
C VAL A 398 22.58 23.96 7.77
N VAL A 399 22.20 25.22 7.58
CA VAL A 399 22.61 26.01 6.40
C VAL A 399 24.11 26.35 6.43
N SER A 400 24.69 26.54 7.61
CA SER A 400 26.13 26.79 7.76
C SER A 400 27.00 25.56 7.47
N VAL A 401 26.54 24.35 7.84
CA VAL A 401 27.26 23.09 7.58
C VAL A 401 27.21 22.71 6.09
N ASN A 402 26.07 22.89 5.42
CA ASN A 402 25.95 22.60 3.99
C ASN A 402 26.76 23.59 3.10
N LYS A 403 26.96 24.84 3.54
CA LYS A 403 27.82 25.78 2.83
C LYS A 403 29.32 25.46 2.95
N GLN A 404 29.71 24.71 3.98
CA GLN A 404 31.13 24.29 4.14
C GLN A 404 31.45 22.99 3.38
N SER A 405 30.46 22.15 3.06
CA SER A 405 30.67 20.90 2.29
C SER A 405 30.63 21.10 0.76
N THR A 406 30.24 22.26 0.26
CA THR A 406 30.21 22.60 -1.18
C THR A 406 31.44 23.34 -1.66
N VAL A 407 32.45 23.55 -0.80
CA VAL A 407 33.71 24.31 -1.10
C VAL A 407 34.95 23.41 -0.92
N GLN A 408 34.81 22.10 -1.04
CA GLN A 408 35.99 21.21 -1.16
C GLN A 408 35.90 20.35 -2.42
#